data_44262938d5f39ab6cc2ce55482c94b79
#
_entry.id   44262938d5f39ab6cc2ce55482c94b79
#
_cell.length_a   1.000
_cell.length_b   1.000
_cell.length_c   1.000
_cell.angle_alpha   90.00
_cell.angle_beta   90.00
_cell.angle_gamma   90.00
#
_symmetry.space_group_name_H-M   'P 1'
#
loop_
_entity.id
_entity.type
_entity.pdbx_description
1 polymer ?
#
loop_
_entity_poly.entity_id
_entity_poly.type
_entity_poly.pdbx_seq_one_letter_code
_entity_poly.pdbx_strand_id
1 'polypeptide(L)'
;GDGVKIDNQVQIGHGTKIGAHTVISGATAIAGSTRIGRYCMIGGAVGIIDNLTICDRVEITAMSLVTQSISDPGRYSSGTGLMPSKQWKRNVVIFKKLDDLYKRLRKLES
;
A
#
# COMPACT_ATOMS: atom_id res chain seq x y z
N GLY A 1 -14.60 -4.22 -12.89
CA GLY A 1 -14.67 -5.66 -13.19
C GLY A 1 -15.81 -6.33 -12.46
N ASP A 2 -16.10 -7.55 -12.85
CA ASP A 2 -17.18 -8.30 -12.22
C ASP A 2 -16.87 -8.61 -10.77
N GLY A 3 -17.87 -8.53 -9.90
CA GLY A 3 -17.73 -8.87 -8.49
C GLY A 3 -16.95 -7.87 -7.67
N VAL A 4 -16.66 -6.69 -8.18
CA VAL A 4 -16.00 -5.63 -7.42
C VAL A 4 -16.96 -5.09 -6.38
N LYS A 5 -16.47 -4.94 -5.15
CA LYS A 5 -17.22 -4.35 -4.04
C LYS A 5 -16.51 -3.10 -3.55
N ILE A 6 -17.20 -1.98 -3.60
CA ILE A 6 -16.66 -0.68 -3.21
C ILE A 6 -17.55 -0.11 -2.12
N ASP A 7 -16.98 0.12 -0.95
CA ASP A 7 -17.70 0.64 0.21
C ASP A 7 -17.90 2.17 0.09
N ASN A 8 -18.51 2.75 1.12
CA ASN A 8 -18.85 4.16 1.14
C ASN A 8 -17.62 5.07 1.18
N GLN A 9 -17.74 6.25 0.58
CA GLN A 9 -16.73 7.31 0.62
C GLN A 9 -15.39 6.89 -0.01
N VAL A 10 -15.41 5.94 -0.93
CA VAL A 10 -14.22 5.59 -1.71
C VAL A 10 -14.10 6.57 -2.87
N GLN A 11 -12.92 7.13 -3.05
CA GLN A 11 -12.60 8.02 -4.16
C GLN A 11 -11.71 7.27 -5.16
N ILE A 12 -12.16 7.17 -6.40
CA ILE A 12 -11.40 6.50 -7.45
C ILE A 12 -11.11 7.49 -8.57
N GLY A 13 -9.84 7.72 -8.82
CA GLY A 13 -9.39 8.67 -9.83
C GLY A 13 -9.71 8.21 -11.24
N HIS A 14 -9.68 9.18 -12.17
CA HIS A 14 -10.00 8.93 -13.56
C HIS A 14 -9.01 7.94 -14.21
N GLY A 15 -9.53 7.03 -15.01
CA GLY A 15 -8.69 6.07 -15.73
C GLY A 15 -8.20 4.89 -14.89
N THR A 16 -8.63 4.77 -13.64
CA THR A 16 -8.27 3.64 -12.79
C THR A 16 -9.06 2.41 -13.20
N LYS A 17 -8.39 1.25 -13.22
CA LYS A 17 -9.02 -0.03 -13.52
C LYS A 17 -8.89 -0.96 -12.33
N ILE A 18 -9.99 -1.61 -11.98
CA ILE A 18 -10.08 -2.51 -10.84
C ILE A 18 -10.47 -3.89 -11.32
N GLY A 19 -9.64 -4.88 -11.05
CA GLY A 19 -9.88 -6.26 -11.48
C GLY A 19 -11.04 -6.92 -10.75
N ALA A 20 -11.50 -8.04 -11.28
CA ALA A 20 -12.66 -8.76 -10.78
C ALA A 20 -12.47 -9.22 -9.33
N HIS A 21 -13.55 -9.20 -8.57
CA HIS A 21 -13.61 -9.70 -7.19
C HIS A 21 -12.71 -8.96 -6.20
N THR A 22 -12.28 -7.75 -6.54
CA THR A 22 -11.51 -6.89 -5.62
C THR A 22 -12.48 -6.15 -4.70
N VAL A 23 -12.12 -6.05 -3.42
CA VAL A 23 -12.90 -5.37 -2.39
C VAL A 23 -12.15 -4.14 -1.92
N ILE A 24 -12.82 -2.99 -1.92
CA ILE A 24 -12.24 -1.73 -1.47
C ILE A 24 -13.08 -1.20 -0.31
N SER A 25 -12.47 -1.13 0.86
CA SER A 25 -13.14 -0.69 2.09
C SER A 25 -13.23 0.84 2.17
N GLY A 26 -14.09 1.32 3.06
CA GLY A 26 -14.49 2.72 3.10
C GLY A 26 -13.38 3.73 3.30
N ALA A 27 -13.61 4.93 2.81
CA ALA A 27 -12.70 6.08 2.92
C ALA A 27 -11.34 5.90 2.23
N THR A 28 -11.19 4.89 1.37
CA THR A 28 -9.98 4.68 0.58
C THR A 28 -9.96 5.63 -0.61
N ALA A 29 -8.80 6.18 -0.92
CA ALA A 29 -8.60 7.06 -2.05
C ALA A 29 -7.57 6.47 -3.01
N ILE A 30 -7.96 6.29 -4.27
CA ILE A 30 -7.10 5.76 -5.33
C ILE A 30 -6.94 6.84 -6.39
N ALA A 31 -5.73 7.29 -6.60
CA ALA A 31 -5.46 8.32 -7.60
C ALA A 31 -5.58 7.74 -9.02
N GLY A 32 -5.60 8.62 -10.02
CA GLY A 32 -5.91 8.23 -11.39
C GLY A 32 -4.88 7.35 -12.06
N SER A 33 -5.32 6.67 -13.11
CA SER A 33 -4.47 5.83 -13.97
C SER A 33 -3.76 4.70 -13.21
N THR A 34 -4.35 4.24 -12.12
CA THR A 34 -3.85 3.11 -11.33
C THR A 34 -4.56 1.84 -11.81
N ARG A 35 -3.85 0.72 -11.78
CA ARG A 35 -4.40 -0.59 -12.10
C ARG A 35 -4.34 -1.48 -10.88
N ILE A 36 -5.47 -2.01 -10.46
CA ILE A 36 -5.56 -2.95 -9.35
C ILE A 36 -6.02 -4.29 -9.91
N GLY A 37 -5.31 -5.35 -9.59
CA GLY A 37 -5.57 -6.69 -10.09
C GLY A 37 -6.83 -7.31 -9.50
N ARG A 38 -6.98 -8.62 -9.71
CA ARG A 38 -8.12 -9.40 -9.25
C ARG A 38 -7.90 -9.91 -7.83
N TYR A 39 -9.00 -10.11 -7.12
CA TYR A 39 -8.99 -10.70 -5.80
C TYR A 39 -8.12 -9.93 -4.80
N CYS A 40 -8.03 -8.63 -4.96
CA CYS A 40 -7.33 -7.77 -4.02
C CYS A 40 -8.28 -7.37 -2.88
N MET A 41 -7.71 -7.10 -1.72
CA MET A 41 -8.45 -6.59 -0.57
C MET A 41 -7.78 -5.31 -0.09
N ILE A 42 -8.45 -4.19 -0.29
CA ILE A 42 -7.92 -2.89 0.11
C ILE A 42 -8.63 -2.47 1.40
N GLY A 43 -7.87 -2.34 2.47
CA GLY A 43 -8.41 -1.96 3.77
C GLY A 43 -8.95 -0.54 3.80
N GLY A 44 -9.58 -0.16 4.90
CA GLY A 44 -10.17 1.18 5.04
C GLY A 44 -9.13 2.29 5.13
N ALA A 45 -9.48 3.46 4.64
CA ALA A 45 -8.63 4.66 4.69
C ALA A 45 -7.23 4.46 4.11
N VAL A 46 -7.11 3.64 3.06
CA VAL A 46 -5.87 3.43 2.33
C VAL A 46 -5.73 4.53 1.27
N GLY A 47 -4.52 5.01 1.06
CA GLY A 47 -4.19 5.91 -0.04
C GLY A 47 -3.32 5.20 -1.06
N ILE A 48 -3.67 5.33 -2.34
CA ILE A 48 -2.87 4.77 -3.44
C ILE A 48 -2.59 5.90 -4.42
N ILE A 49 -1.31 6.21 -4.63
CA ILE A 49 -0.93 7.30 -5.54
C ILE A 49 -1.15 6.90 -7.00
N ASP A 50 -1.00 7.85 -7.91
CA ASP A 50 -1.31 7.67 -9.31
C ASP A 50 -0.30 6.80 -10.06
N ASN A 51 -0.73 6.26 -11.20
CA ASN A 51 0.10 5.52 -12.15
C ASN A 51 0.79 4.28 -11.57
N LEU A 52 0.17 3.62 -10.60
CA LEU A 52 0.70 2.38 -10.04
C LEU A 52 0.00 1.17 -10.64
N THR A 53 0.67 0.03 -10.59
CA THR A 53 0.10 -1.27 -10.94
C THR A 53 0.22 -2.20 -9.73
N ILE A 54 -0.92 -2.70 -9.27
CA ILE A 54 -0.98 -3.64 -8.16
C ILE A 54 -1.44 -4.98 -8.74
N CYS A 55 -0.62 -6.02 -8.58
CA CYS A 55 -0.92 -7.34 -9.13
C CYS A 55 -2.10 -8.01 -8.42
N ASP A 56 -2.48 -9.19 -8.91
CA ASP A 56 -3.59 -9.95 -8.33
C ASP A 56 -3.26 -10.42 -6.92
N ARG A 57 -4.30 -10.62 -6.11
CA ARG A 57 -4.22 -11.25 -4.78
C ARG A 57 -3.32 -10.50 -3.80
N VAL A 58 -3.39 -9.18 -3.83
CA VAL A 58 -2.72 -8.31 -2.87
C VAL A 58 -3.71 -7.87 -1.81
N GLU A 59 -3.31 -7.95 -0.56
CA GLU A 59 -4.05 -7.38 0.55
C GLU A 59 -3.28 -6.17 1.09
N ILE A 60 -3.95 -5.03 1.21
CA ILE A 60 -3.35 -3.83 1.77
C ILE A 60 -4.07 -3.50 3.07
N THR A 61 -3.33 -3.45 4.17
CA THR A 61 -3.92 -3.22 5.49
C THR A 61 -4.42 -1.79 5.64
N ALA A 62 -5.37 -1.59 6.55
CA ALA A 62 -6.02 -0.29 6.75
C ALA A 62 -5.00 0.83 7.03
N MET A 63 -5.33 2.02 6.54
CA MET A 63 -4.57 3.25 6.75
C MET A 63 -3.15 3.23 6.18
N SER A 64 -2.88 2.33 5.24
CA SER A 64 -1.61 2.30 4.53
C SER A 64 -1.56 3.33 3.41
N LEU A 65 -0.37 3.78 3.08
CA LEU A 65 -0.12 4.62 1.91
C LEU A 65 0.74 3.84 0.93
N VAL A 66 0.20 3.59 -0.26
CA VAL A 66 0.90 2.84 -1.30
C VAL A 66 1.54 3.84 -2.27
N THR A 67 2.85 3.84 -2.33
CA THR A 67 3.63 4.79 -3.12
C THR A 67 4.42 4.13 -4.25
N GLN A 68 4.31 2.83 -4.40
CA GLN A 68 5.02 2.10 -5.45
C GLN A 68 4.17 0.91 -5.91
N SER A 69 4.41 0.48 -7.14
CA SER A 69 3.73 -0.68 -7.70
C SER A 69 4.07 -1.95 -6.92
N ILE A 70 3.13 -2.89 -6.90
CA ILE A 70 3.29 -4.15 -6.20
C ILE A 70 3.21 -5.27 -7.24
N SER A 71 4.30 -6.03 -7.38
CA SER A 71 4.42 -7.07 -8.40
C SER A 71 4.28 -8.49 -7.85
N ASP A 72 4.26 -8.68 -6.54
CA ASP A 72 4.11 -9.99 -5.92
C ASP A 72 2.86 -10.03 -5.06
N PRO A 73 2.06 -11.10 -5.14
CA PRO A 73 0.92 -11.26 -4.23
C PRO A 73 1.37 -11.31 -2.78
N GLY A 74 0.50 -10.87 -1.89
CA GLY A 74 0.80 -10.90 -0.47
C GLY A 74 0.12 -9.80 0.30
N ARG A 75 0.43 -9.70 1.57
CA ARG A 75 -0.13 -8.71 2.47
C ARG A 75 0.88 -7.62 2.74
N TYR A 76 0.47 -6.37 2.51
CA TYR A 76 1.34 -5.21 2.59
C TYR A 76 0.80 -4.21 3.60
N SER A 77 1.70 -3.57 4.31
CA SER A 77 1.38 -2.56 5.32
C SER A 77 2.35 -1.40 5.22
N SER A 78 1.91 -0.23 5.65
CA SER A 78 2.79 0.93 5.78
C SER A 78 2.38 1.74 6.99
N GLY A 79 3.21 2.73 7.33
CA GLY A 79 3.02 3.56 8.50
C GLY A 79 4.19 3.42 9.46
N THR A 80 4.71 4.54 9.92
CA THR A 80 5.90 4.56 10.77
C THR A 80 5.63 5.15 12.15
N GLY A 81 4.36 5.39 12.48
CA GLY A 81 4.02 6.08 13.72
C GLY A 81 4.09 7.59 13.59
N LEU A 82 3.50 8.28 14.56
CA LEU A 82 3.41 9.73 14.56
C LEU A 82 4.61 10.35 15.27
N MET A 83 5.24 11.34 14.62
CA MET A 83 6.36 12.07 15.19
C MET A 83 6.51 13.42 14.47
N PRO A 84 7.31 14.36 15.02
CA PRO A 84 7.56 15.62 14.31
C PRO A 84 8.14 15.39 12.91
N SER A 85 7.73 16.17 11.94
CA SER A 85 8.05 15.93 10.53
C SER A 85 9.55 15.83 10.23
N LYS A 86 10.35 16.64 10.87
CA LYS A 86 11.80 16.62 10.64
C LYS A 86 12.40 15.28 11.08
N GLN A 87 11.99 14.80 12.23
CA GLN A 87 12.41 13.49 12.74
C GLN A 87 11.87 12.37 11.87
N TRP A 88 10.62 12.47 11.44
CA TRP A 88 9.99 11.47 10.58
C TRP A 88 10.74 11.29 9.26
N LYS A 89 11.10 12.40 8.60
CA LYS A 89 11.84 12.34 7.35
C LYS A 89 13.18 11.62 7.49
N ARG A 90 13.88 11.86 8.60
CA ARG A 90 15.15 11.20 8.91
C ARG A 90 14.94 9.71 9.16
N ASN A 91 13.93 9.39 9.97
CA ASN A 91 13.66 8.01 10.37
C ASN A 91 13.14 7.15 9.22
N VAL A 92 12.39 7.71 8.27
CA VAL A 92 11.92 6.96 7.11
C VAL A 92 13.10 6.42 6.29
N VAL A 93 14.13 7.22 6.10
CA VAL A 93 15.34 6.79 5.38
C VAL A 93 16.03 5.66 6.14
N ILE A 94 16.16 5.79 7.46
CA ILE A 94 16.77 4.77 8.31
C ILE A 94 15.93 3.50 8.34
N PHE A 95 14.61 3.66 8.46
CA PHE A 95 13.67 2.52 8.51
C PHE A 95 13.82 1.61 7.28
N LYS A 96 13.96 2.19 6.09
CA LYS A 96 14.14 1.42 4.87
C LYS A 96 15.41 0.59 4.87
N LYS A 97 16.41 0.99 5.66
CA LYS A 97 17.70 0.29 5.79
C LYS A 97 17.79 -0.58 7.03
N LEU A 98 16.73 -0.62 7.82
CA LEU A 98 16.75 -1.27 9.13
C LEU A 98 17.10 -2.76 9.04
N ASP A 99 16.52 -3.48 8.07
CA ASP A 99 16.78 -4.90 7.92
C ASP A 99 18.25 -5.17 7.58
N ASP A 100 18.84 -4.38 6.70
CA ASP A 100 20.26 -4.48 6.36
C ASP A 100 21.15 -4.21 7.57
N LEU A 101 20.81 -3.19 8.36
CA LEU A 101 21.55 -2.87 9.57
C LEU A 101 21.47 -4.00 10.58
N TYR A 102 20.29 -4.57 10.77
CA TYR A 102 20.08 -5.70 11.66
C TYR A 102 20.91 -6.91 11.25
N LYS A 103 20.91 -7.23 9.96
CA LYS A 103 21.71 -8.35 9.44
C LYS A 103 23.22 -8.14 9.65
N ARG A 104 23.69 -6.91 9.46
CA ARG A 104 25.09 -6.58 9.71
C ARG A 104 25.48 -6.74 11.20
N LEU A 105 24.60 -6.31 12.10
CA LEU A 105 24.81 -6.48 13.53
C LEU A 105 24.90 -7.96 13.90
N ARG A 106 24.02 -8.78 13.35
CA ARG A 106 24.04 -10.22 13.63
C ARG A 106 25.31 -10.87 13.16
N LYS A 107 25.87 -10.47 12.02
CA LYS A 107 27.13 -10.99 11.54
C LYS A 107 28.29 -10.65 12.46
N LEU A 108 28.27 -9.46 13.06
CA LEU A 108 29.32 -9.04 13.99
C LEU A 108 29.28 -9.81 15.31
N GLU A 109 28.10 -10.28 15.70
CA GLU A 109 27.93 -11.03 16.96
C GLU A 109 28.24 -12.52 16.84
N SER A 110 28.26 -13.02 15.62
CA SER A 110 28.48 -14.48 15.39
C SER A 110 29.94 -14.87 15.19
#